data_752c84fd16a839dcf882348f5f6eeb36
#
_entry.id   752c84fd16a839dcf882348f5f6eeb36
#
_cell.length_a   1.000
_cell.length_b   1.000
_cell.length_c   1.000
_cell.angle_alpha   90.00
_cell.angle_beta   90.00
_cell.angle_gamma   90.00
#
_symmetry.space_group_name_H-M   'P 1'
#
loop_
_entity.id
_entity.type
_entity.pdbx_description
1 polymer ?
#
loop_
_entity_poly.entity_id
_entity_poly.type
_entity_poly.pdbx_seq_one_letter_code
_entity_poly.pdbx_strand_id
1 'polypeptide(L)'
;MRIRYALPVVAIATALLLTGCVDNSGSGSGSTSGSGASNPYGVKKDDALAKTLPSTISKSGQITVGVDATYAPNEYKDANGKPIGWDIDLANAIGAKLGVKMNYTIAKFDNIIPSITGGRYDIGVSSFTDTTEREKQVDFVNYYNAGILWASLKGKTVDPDNACGLKVAVEAGTYEDTDEVPAKSKACTDAGKPAIQVLKYDGQDQATNALVLGQVDAMSADSPITEYAISKQGGKIQKAGKTFDIAPYGIAVDKGAPLTKVIQKTLQSLVDDGTYTTILKKWGVDDGGVKTIEINAASKASS
;
A
#
# COMPACT_ATOMS: atom_id res chain seq x y z
N MET A 1 -34.54 -23.13 58.58
CA MET A 1 -35.96 -23.35 58.21
C MET A 1 -36.03 -23.72 56.75
N ARG A 2 -36.34 -24.98 56.51
CA ARG A 2 -36.37 -25.60 55.12
C ARG A 2 -37.74 -25.31 54.51
N ILE A 3 -37.80 -24.88 53.25
CA ILE A 3 -38.95 -25.14 52.39
C ILE A 3 -38.46 -25.41 50.97
N ARG A 4 -38.66 -26.65 50.54
CA ARG A 4 -38.55 -27.16 49.17
C ARG A 4 -39.88 -27.01 48.49
N TYR A 5 -39.93 -26.59 47.25
CA TYR A 5 -41.04 -26.91 46.35
C TYR A 5 -40.49 -27.39 44.99
N ALA A 6 -41.08 -28.49 44.55
CA ALA A 6 -40.71 -29.26 43.38
C ALA A 6 -41.55 -28.86 42.15
N LEU A 7 -41.03 -29.22 41.00
CA LEU A 7 -41.50 -29.22 39.62
C LEU A 7 -42.99 -29.46 39.33
N PRO A 8 -43.52 -29.14 38.10
CA PRO A 8 -43.43 -30.16 37.07
C PRO A 8 -43.06 -29.67 35.65
N VAL A 9 -42.50 -30.65 34.92
CA VAL A 9 -42.24 -30.74 33.48
C VAL A 9 -43.55 -30.84 32.70
N VAL A 10 -43.67 -30.10 31.60
CA VAL A 10 -44.59 -30.42 30.50
C VAL A 10 -43.85 -30.29 29.17
N ALA A 11 -43.66 -31.45 28.55
CA ALA A 11 -43.18 -31.60 27.19
C ALA A 11 -44.38 -31.54 26.23
N ILE A 12 -44.31 -30.72 25.19
CA ILE A 12 -45.17 -30.85 24.01
C ILE A 12 -44.26 -30.77 22.78
N ALA A 13 -44.12 -31.90 22.12
CA ALA A 13 -43.55 -32.04 20.80
C ALA A 13 -44.61 -31.81 19.74
N THR A 14 -44.36 -30.93 18.79
CA THR A 14 -45.11 -30.91 17.53
C THR A 14 -44.13 -30.77 16.37
N ALA A 15 -43.94 -31.90 15.67
CA ALA A 15 -43.24 -31.98 14.38
C ALA A 15 -44.18 -31.52 13.27
N LEU A 16 -43.74 -30.59 12.45
CA LEU A 16 -44.34 -30.29 11.15
C LEU A 16 -43.29 -30.48 10.07
N LEU A 17 -43.40 -31.61 9.37
CA LEU A 17 -42.71 -31.92 8.12
C LEU A 17 -43.41 -31.18 6.98
N LEU A 18 -42.72 -30.27 6.33
CA LEU A 18 -43.07 -29.74 5.01
C LEU A 18 -42.01 -30.16 4.01
N THR A 19 -42.31 -31.26 3.31
CA THR A 19 -41.59 -31.68 2.11
C THR A 19 -42.02 -30.79 0.94
N GLY A 20 -41.13 -29.92 0.49
CA GLY A 20 -41.26 -29.20 -0.78
C GLY A 20 -40.24 -29.75 -1.76
N CYS A 21 -40.66 -30.64 -2.66
CA CYS A 21 -39.89 -31.01 -3.84
C CYS A 21 -39.87 -29.84 -4.80
N VAL A 22 -38.70 -29.33 -5.14
CA VAL A 22 -38.48 -28.48 -6.31
C VAL A 22 -37.58 -29.25 -7.25
N ASP A 23 -38.17 -29.75 -8.36
CA ASP A 23 -37.46 -30.23 -9.53
C ASP A 23 -36.65 -29.06 -10.11
N ASN A 24 -35.34 -29.17 -10.15
CA ASN A 24 -34.49 -28.31 -10.97
C ASN A 24 -33.57 -29.14 -11.85
N SER A 25 -34.10 -29.61 -12.96
CA SER A 25 -33.31 -30.11 -14.09
C SER A 25 -32.78 -28.92 -14.90
N GLY A 26 -31.62 -28.43 -14.50
CA GLY A 26 -30.86 -27.43 -15.23
C GLY A 26 -29.39 -27.77 -15.15
N SER A 27 -28.83 -28.34 -16.23
CA SER A 27 -27.37 -28.52 -16.41
C SER A 27 -26.66 -27.22 -16.31
N GLY A 28 -25.95 -26.92 -15.20
CA GLY A 28 -25.11 -25.79 -15.00
C GLY A 28 -23.78 -26.26 -14.41
N SER A 29 -22.72 -26.08 -15.18
CA SER A 29 -21.33 -26.36 -14.86
C SER A 29 -20.98 -25.90 -13.46
N GLY A 30 -20.40 -26.79 -12.65
CA GLY A 30 -19.91 -26.48 -11.32
C GLY A 30 -18.82 -25.43 -11.35
N SER A 31 -19.17 -24.22 -10.93
CA SER A 31 -18.19 -23.22 -10.51
C SER A 31 -17.78 -23.54 -9.08
N THR A 32 -16.60 -24.11 -8.92
CA THR A 32 -15.91 -24.17 -7.63
C THR A 32 -15.72 -22.74 -7.13
N SER A 33 -16.52 -22.33 -6.15
CA SER A 33 -16.33 -21.08 -5.40
C SER A 33 -15.07 -21.20 -4.55
N GLY A 34 -13.91 -21.01 -5.16
CA GLY A 34 -12.70 -20.69 -4.42
C GLY A 34 -12.91 -19.34 -3.73
N SER A 35 -12.63 -19.26 -2.43
CA SER A 35 -12.54 -18.00 -1.67
C SER A 35 -11.44 -17.12 -2.28
N GLY A 36 -11.75 -16.51 -3.43
CA GLY A 36 -10.84 -15.62 -4.15
C GLY A 36 -10.74 -14.29 -3.43
N ALA A 37 -9.55 -13.70 -3.46
CA ALA A 37 -9.34 -12.30 -3.15
C ALA A 37 -10.42 -11.44 -3.82
N SER A 38 -10.89 -10.39 -3.13
CA SER A 38 -11.94 -9.52 -3.67
C SER A 38 -11.45 -8.93 -5.01
N ASN A 39 -12.20 -9.17 -6.07
CA ASN A 39 -11.94 -8.63 -7.41
C ASN A 39 -13.06 -7.63 -7.76
N PRO A 40 -13.10 -6.45 -7.10
CA PRO A 40 -14.19 -5.50 -7.25
C PRO A 40 -14.23 -4.82 -8.63
N TYR A 41 -13.18 -5.00 -9.43
CA TYR A 41 -13.04 -4.40 -10.76
C TYR A 41 -13.37 -5.38 -11.89
N GLY A 42 -13.79 -6.61 -11.58
CA GLY A 42 -14.17 -7.61 -12.58
C GLY A 42 -13.02 -8.06 -13.49
N VAL A 43 -11.77 -7.95 -13.01
CA VAL A 43 -10.57 -8.32 -13.78
C VAL A 43 -10.63 -9.79 -14.15
N LYS A 44 -10.54 -10.09 -15.43
CA LYS A 44 -10.51 -11.48 -15.93
C LYS A 44 -9.07 -11.97 -16.01
N LYS A 45 -8.87 -13.24 -15.67
CA LYS A 45 -7.59 -13.91 -15.82
C LYS A 45 -7.14 -13.89 -17.29
N ASP A 46 -5.86 -13.61 -17.51
CA ASP A 46 -5.18 -13.73 -18.79
C ASP A 46 -4.30 -14.99 -18.77
N ASP A 47 -4.74 -16.01 -19.52
CA ASP A 47 -4.01 -17.29 -19.54
C ASP A 47 -2.65 -17.20 -20.22
N ALA A 48 -2.42 -16.22 -21.12
CA ALA A 48 -1.12 -16.01 -21.75
C ALA A 48 -0.12 -15.43 -20.72
N LEU A 49 -0.54 -14.41 -19.95
CA LEU A 49 0.27 -13.87 -18.85
C LEU A 49 0.47 -14.89 -17.74
N ALA A 50 -0.56 -15.62 -17.34
CA ALA A 50 -0.48 -16.64 -16.30
C ALA A 50 0.55 -17.75 -16.61
N LYS A 51 0.72 -18.13 -17.89
CA LYS A 51 1.72 -19.10 -18.34
C LYS A 51 3.17 -18.59 -18.20
N THR A 52 3.39 -17.29 -18.03
CA THR A 52 4.72 -16.71 -17.85
C THR A 52 5.18 -16.68 -16.38
N LEU A 53 4.30 -17.05 -15.45
CA LEU A 53 4.63 -17.12 -14.03
C LEU A 53 5.78 -18.10 -13.75
N PRO A 54 6.71 -17.74 -12.82
CA PRO A 54 7.66 -18.70 -12.29
C PRO A 54 6.99 -19.97 -11.76
N SER A 55 7.63 -21.12 -11.95
CA SER A 55 7.04 -22.41 -11.58
C SER A 55 6.69 -22.55 -10.09
N THR A 56 7.42 -21.88 -9.21
CA THR A 56 7.15 -21.80 -7.77
C THR A 56 5.80 -21.13 -7.51
N ILE A 57 5.55 -19.98 -8.13
CA ILE A 57 4.31 -19.22 -7.99
C ILE A 57 3.14 -19.93 -8.67
N SER A 58 3.35 -20.46 -9.89
CA SER A 58 2.26 -21.17 -10.58
C SER A 58 1.83 -22.44 -9.85
N LYS A 59 2.75 -23.13 -9.13
CA LYS A 59 2.43 -24.30 -8.30
C LYS A 59 1.77 -23.93 -6.98
N SER A 60 2.22 -22.86 -6.32
CA SER A 60 1.62 -22.40 -5.04
C SER A 60 0.27 -21.71 -5.24
N GLY A 61 0.01 -21.15 -6.43
CA GLY A 61 -1.17 -20.35 -6.74
C GLY A 61 -1.23 -19.02 -6.00
N GLN A 62 -0.10 -18.55 -5.45
CA GLN A 62 -0.05 -17.30 -4.69
C GLN A 62 1.27 -16.56 -4.86
N ILE A 63 1.21 -15.24 -4.68
CA ILE A 63 2.36 -14.33 -4.54
C ILE A 63 2.36 -13.82 -3.10
N THR A 64 3.48 -13.93 -2.39
CA THR A 64 3.66 -13.37 -1.05
C THR A 64 4.07 -11.92 -1.15
N VAL A 65 3.34 -11.04 -0.44
CA VAL A 65 3.46 -9.58 -0.54
C VAL A 65 3.84 -8.98 0.82
N GLY A 66 4.96 -8.30 0.89
CA GLY A 66 5.29 -7.42 2.02
C GLY A 66 4.63 -6.05 1.85
N VAL A 67 3.99 -5.53 2.89
CA VAL A 67 3.29 -4.24 2.87
C VAL A 67 3.41 -3.54 4.22
N ASP A 68 3.68 -2.23 4.23
CA ASP A 68 3.42 -1.39 5.41
C ASP A 68 2.00 -0.85 5.34
N ALA A 69 1.16 -1.26 6.26
CA ALA A 69 -0.25 -0.87 6.25
C ALA A 69 -0.53 0.31 7.20
N THR A 70 0.29 1.37 7.12
CA THR A 70 0.16 2.63 7.87
C THR A 70 0.10 3.87 6.96
N TYR A 71 0.16 3.68 5.64
CA TYR A 71 0.41 4.71 4.63
C TYR A 71 -0.86 5.08 3.82
N ALA A 72 -1.92 5.49 4.54
CA ALA A 72 -3.21 5.84 3.92
C ALA A 72 -3.10 7.07 2.97
N PRO A 73 -3.77 7.06 1.80
CA PRO A 73 -4.79 6.12 1.31
C PRO A 73 -4.22 4.97 0.48
N ASN A 74 -2.90 4.86 0.33
CA ASN A 74 -2.23 3.92 -0.55
C ASN A 74 -2.37 2.48 -0.02
N GLU A 75 -1.88 2.22 1.19
CA GLU A 75 -2.01 0.95 1.90
C GLU A 75 -2.17 1.19 3.41
N TYR A 76 -3.28 0.73 3.97
CA TYR A 76 -3.58 0.89 5.40
C TYR A 76 -4.53 -0.20 5.89
N LYS A 77 -4.73 -0.28 7.21
CA LYS A 77 -5.58 -1.31 7.82
C LYS A 77 -7.05 -0.88 7.84
N ASP A 78 -7.94 -1.81 7.47
CA ASP A 78 -9.36 -1.67 7.79
C ASP A 78 -9.61 -1.92 9.30
N ALA A 79 -10.88 -1.84 9.72
CA ALA A 79 -11.29 -2.08 11.10
C ALA A 79 -10.99 -3.51 11.62
N ASN A 80 -10.76 -4.46 10.71
CA ASN A 80 -10.40 -5.84 11.02
C ASN A 80 -8.88 -6.09 10.94
N GLY A 81 -8.07 -5.05 10.71
CA GLY A 81 -6.63 -5.16 10.56
C GLY A 81 -6.16 -5.68 9.20
N LYS A 82 -7.06 -5.79 8.21
CA LYS A 82 -6.73 -6.24 6.86
C LYS A 82 -6.20 -5.07 6.02
N PRO A 83 -5.13 -5.28 5.22
CA PRO A 83 -4.65 -4.26 4.30
C PRO A 83 -5.70 -3.88 3.26
N ILE A 84 -5.92 -2.59 3.07
CA ILE A 84 -6.77 -1.96 2.06
C ILE A 84 -6.06 -0.71 1.53
N GLY A 85 -6.55 -0.15 0.44
CA GLY A 85 -6.00 1.03 -0.22
C GLY A 85 -5.90 0.83 -1.72
N TRP A 86 -5.52 1.88 -2.46
CA TRP A 86 -5.45 1.76 -3.91
C TRP A 86 -4.27 0.88 -4.38
N ASP A 87 -3.15 0.87 -3.65
CA ASP A 87 -2.02 -0.05 -3.91
C ASP A 87 -2.45 -1.51 -3.72
N ILE A 88 -3.25 -1.78 -2.69
CA ILE A 88 -3.81 -3.11 -2.44
C ILE A 88 -4.83 -3.50 -3.53
N ASP A 89 -5.68 -2.55 -3.96
CA ASP A 89 -6.62 -2.79 -5.06
C ASP A 89 -5.87 -3.11 -6.37
N LEU A 90 -4.77 -2.39 -6.65
CA LEU A 90 -3.93 -2.62 -7.82
C LEU A 90 -3.21 -3.98 -7.75
N ALA A 91 -2.62 -4.32 -6.61
CA ALA A 91 -1.99 -5.62 -6.40
C ALA A 91 -3.00 -6.77 -6.56
N ASN A 92 -4.22 -6.62 -6.02
CA ASN A 92 -5.29 -7.61 -6.19
C ASN A 92 -5.72 -7.74 -7.67
N ALA A 93 -5.73 -6.64 -8.44
CA ALA A 93 -5.99 -6.66 -9.87
C ALA A 93 -4.90 -7.42 -10.65
N ILE A 94 -3.62 -7.24 -10.27
CA ILE A 94 -2.49 -8.04 -10.80
C ILE A 94 -2.71 -9.52 -10.51
N GLY A 95 -3.01 -9.87 -9.27
CA GLY A 95 -3.27 -11.26 -8.87
C GLY A 95 -4.43 -11.89 -9.65
N ALA A 96 -5.55 -11.16 -9.79
CA ALA A 96 -6.71 -11.61 -10.57
C ALA A 96 -6.34 -11.82 -12.04
N LYS A 97 -5.57 -10.91 -12.66
CA LYS A 97 -5.13 -11.02 -14.05
C LYS A 97 -4.22 -12.23 -14.27
N LEU A 98 -3.37 -12.55 -13.30
CA LEU A 98 -2.49 -13.73 -13.33
C LEU A 98 -3.17 -15.02 -12.86
N GLY A 99 -4.36 -14.94 -12.25
CA GLY A 99 -5.07 -16.09 -11.68
C GLY A 99 -4.40 -16.64 -10.42
N VAL A 100 -3.72 -15.80 -9.63
CA VAL A 100 -3.07 -16.14 -8.35
C VAL A 100 -3.61 -15.28 -7.22
N LYS A 101 -3.49 -15.75 -5.98
CA LYS A 101 -3.87 -15.01 -4.79
C LYS A 101 -2.70 -14.11 -4.35
N MET A 102 -3.00 -12.86 -3.96
CA MET A 102 -2.06 -12.02 -3.22
C MET A 102 -2.16 -12.34 -1.74
N ASN A 103 -1.03 -12.77 -1.15
CA ASN A 103 -0.94 -13.16 0.26
C ASN A 103 -0.12 -12.12 1.03
N TYR A 104 -0.82 -11.19 1.70
CA TYR A 104 -0.20 -10.04 2.35
C TYR A 104 0.36 -10.39 3.72
N THR A 105 1.57 -9.89 3.99
CA THR A 105 2.18 -9.85 5.32
C THR A 105 2.47 -8.39 5.67
N ILE A 106 1.87 -7.91 6.76
CA ILE A 106 2.13 -6.56 7.26
C ILE A 106 3.50 -6.54 7.93
N ALA A 107 4.35 -5.61 7.54
CA ALA A 107 5.70 -5.41 8.06
C ALA A 107 5.98 -3.91 8.20
N LYS A 108 7.00 -3.53 8.96
CA LYS A 108 7.53 -2.18 8.91
C LYS A 108 8.17 -1.93 7.55
N PHE A 109 8.06 -0.72 7.05
CA PHE A 109 8.53 -0.32 5.71
C PHE A 109 10.00 -0.71 5.47
N ASP A 110 10.88 -0.37 6.41
CA ASP A 110 12.33 -0.63 6.35
C ASP A 110 12.72 -2.11 6.28
N ASN A 111 11.82 -3.00 6.67
CA ASN A 111 12.06 -4.46 6.68
C ASN A 111 11.58 -5.16 5.40
N ILE A 112 10.87 -4.48 4.50
CA ILE A 112 10.26 -5.14 3.33
C ILE A 112 11.33 -5.53 2.31
N ILE A 113 12.19 -4.60 1.87
CA ILE A 113 13.27 -4.89 0.91
C ILE A 113 14.20 -5.98 1.44
N PRO A 114 14.73 -5.92 2.69
CA PRO A 114 15.51 -7.03 3.25
C PRO A 114 14.78 -8.37 3.27
N SER A 115 13.46 -8.36 3.45
CA SER A 115 12.67 -9.60 3.42
C SER A 115 12.46 -10.15 2.01
N ILE A 116 12.45 -9.31 0.98
CA ILE A 116 12.44 -9.72 -0.44
C ILE A 116 13.78 -10.37 -0.80
N THR A 117 14.89 -9.70 -0.53
CA THR A 117 16.25 -10.23 -0.81
C THR A 117 16.56 -11.48 0.00
N GLY A 118 15.93 -11.65 1.17
CA GLY A 118 15.98 -12.86 2.00
C GLY A 118 15.02 -13.96 1.57
N GLY A 119 14.24 -13.76 0.50
CA GLY A 119 13.31 -14.77 -0.05
C GLY A 119 12.06 -15.01 0.80
N ARG A 120 11.73 -14.11 1.73
CA ARG A 120 10.53 -14.19 2.56
C ARG A 120 9.28 -13.69 1.84
N TYR A 121 9.43 -12.67 1.00
CA TYR A 121 8.37 -12.12 0.14
C TYR A 121 8.79 -12.24 -1.32
N ASP A 122 7.83 -12.51 -2.19
CA ASP A 122 8.05 -12.49 -3.65
C ASP A 122 8.10 -11.05 -4.17
N ILE A 123 7.30 -10.15 -3.57
CA ILE A 123 7.23 -8.73 -3.93
C ILE A 123 6.96 -7.85 -2.68
N GLY A 124 7.29 -6.56 -2.83
CA GLY A 124 6.87 -5.50 -1.91
C GLY A 124 5.91 -4.54 -2.61
N VAL A 125 4.75 -4.30 -2.02
CA VAL A 125 3.77 -3.31 -2.48
C VAL A 125 3.52 -2.36 -1.32
N SER A 126 4.20 -1.22 -1.33
CA SER A 126 4.20 -0.25 -0.23
C SER A 126 4.75 1.11 -0.67
N SER A 127 4.26 1.61 -1.80
CA SER A 127 4.55 2.96 -2.32
C SER A 127 6.05 3.30 -2.35
N PHE A 128 6.92 2.32 -2.68
CA PHE A 128 8.36 2.53 -2.68
C PHE A 128 8.79 3.55 -3.71
N THR A 129 9.39 4.64 -3.29
CA THR A 129 10.16 5.50 -4.18
C THR A 129 11.30 4.69 -4.79
N ASP A 130 11.32 4.60 -6.12
CA ASP A 130 12.41 4.00 -6.88
C ASP A 130 13.62 4.94 -6.78
N THR A 131 14.71 4.44 -6.21
CA THR A 131 15.99 5.15 -6.11
C THR A 131 17.13 4.27 -6.63
N THR A 132 18.17 4.88 -7.19
CA THR A 132 19.34 4.16 -7.66
C THR A 132 20.01 3.33 -6.56
N GLU A 133 19.90 3.75 -5.29
CA GLU A 133 20.42 2.98 -4.15
C GLU A 133 19.60 1.72 -3.89
N ARG A 134 18.26 1.83 -3.87
CA ARG A 134 17.37 0.68 -3.69
C ARG A 134 17.43 -0.29 -4.89
N GLU A 135 17.62 0.24 -6.11
CA GLU A 135 17.79 -0.58 -7.31
C GLU A 135 19.03 -1.50 -7.27
N LYS A 136 20.02 -1.22 -6.40
CA LYS A 136 21.14 -2.15 -6.18
C LYS A 136 20.70 -3.46 -5.52
N GLN A 137 19.61 -3.44 -4.77
CA GLN A 137 19.12 -4.57 -3.98
C GLN A 137 17.93 -5.29 -4.64
N VAL A 138 17.02 -4.55 -5.25
CA VAL A 138 15.78 -5.05 -5.87
C VAL A 138 15.58 -4.43 -7.25
N ASP A 139 14.67 -4.98 -8.05
CA ASP A 139 14.13 -4.30 -9.23
C ASP A 139 12.80 -3.65 -8.86
N PHE A 140 12.53 -2.48 -9.44
CA PHE A 140 11.25 -1.80 -9.30
C PHE A 140 10.44 -1.86 -10.58
N VAL A 141 9.19 -2.26 -10.48
CA VAL A 141 8.21 -2.12 -11.58
C VAL A 141 7.41 -0.85 -11.31
N ASN A 142 7.72 0.22 -12.06
CA ASN A 142 7.20 1.57 -11.80
C ASN A 142 5.76 1.71 -12.28
N TYR A 143 4.89 2.20 -11.38
CA TYR A 143 3.46 2.23 -11.65
C TYR A 143 2.76 3.55 -11.29
N TYR A 144 3.44 4.51 -10.68
CA TYR A 144 2.86 5.79 -10.24
C TYR A 144 3.95 6.83 -10.05
N ASN A 145 3.62 8.13 -10.06
CA ASN A 145 4.54 9.20 -9.69
C ASN A 145 3.96 9.97 -8.51
N ALA A 146 4.76 10.13 -7.45
CA ALA A 146 4.43 10.99 -6.31
C ALA A 146 5.57 11.98 -6.06
N GLY A 147 5.24 13.09 -5.46
CA GLY A 147 6.24 14.01 -4.92
C GLY A 147 6.13 14.07 -3.40
N ILE A 148 7.07 14.77 -2.76
CA ILE A 148 7.07 15.02 -1.33
C ILE A 148 6.18 16.22 -1.03
N LEU A 149 5.41 16.17 0.05
CA LEU A 149 4.63 17.29 0.57
C LEU A 149 4.71 17.32 2.08
N TRP A 150 5.18 18.45 2.62
CA TRP A 150 5.17 18.63 4.06
C TRP A 150 3.81 19.10 4.58
N ALA A 151 3.56 18.81 5.86
CA ALA A 151 2.44 19.37 6.61
C ALA A 151 2.91 20.04 7.90
N SER A 152 2.16 21.04 8.34
CA SER A 152 2.34 21.72 9.64
C SER A 152 1.00 21.84 10.36
N LEU A 153 1.02 22.19 11.65
CA LEU A 153 -0.18 22.56 12.37
C LEU A 153 -0.85 23.78 11.72
N LYS A 154 -2.17 23.82 11.74
CA LYS A 154 -2.97 24.93 11.22
C LYS A 154 -2.52 26.25 11.87
N GLY A 155 -2.23 27.26 11.04
CA GLY A 155 -1.76 28.58 11.47
C GLY A 155 -0.26 28.65 11.80
N LYS A 156 0.48 27.54 11.66
CA LYS A 156 1.95 27.56 11.73
C LYS A 156 2.53 27.58 10.31
N THR A 157 3.34 28.60 10.04
CA THR A 157 4.08 28.68 8.76
C THR A 157 5.35 27.87 8.88
N VAL A 158 5.49 26.84 8.05
CA VAL A 158 6.69 26.05 7.86
C VAL A 158 7.06 26.09 6.38
N ASP A 159 8.31 26.40 6.10
CA ASP A 159 8.89 26.36 4.77
C ASP A 159 9.89 25.18 4.75
N PRO A 160 9.65 24.13 3.95
CA PRO A 160 10.56 22.98 3.84
C PRO A 160 12.00 23.38 3.47
N ASP A 161 12.20 24.48 2.73
CA ASP A 161 13.53 24.95 2.31
C ASP A 161 14.20 25.86 3.36
N ASN A 162 13.49 26.15 4.46
CA ASN A 162 14.02 26.96 5.57
C ASN A 162 13.63 26.37 6.94
N ALA A 163 13.73 25.06 7.08
CA ALA A 163 13.29 24.30 8.25
C ALA A 163 14.38 24.06 9.31
N CYS A 164 15.48 24.82 9.26
CA CYS A 164 16.62 24.65 10.17
C CYS A 164 16.21 24.75 11.64
N GLY A 165 16.60 23.75 12.45
CA GLY A 165 16.29 23.66 13.88
C GLY A 165 14.89 23.14 14.21
N LEU A 166 14.01 22.97 13.22
CA LEU A 166 12.67 22.42 13.43
C LEU A 166 12.71 20.92 13.71
N LYS A 167 11.68 20.44 14.41
CA LYS A 167 11.39 19.02 14.61
C LYS A 167 10.52 18.52 13.46
N VAL A 168 11.01 17.57 12.69
CA VAL A 168 10.30 17.00 11.54
C VAL A 168 10.08 15.50 11.75
N ALA A 169 8.81 15.07 11.70
CA ALA A 169 8.44 13.66 11.76
C ALA A 169 8.51 13.02 10.39
N VAL A 170 9.07 11.83 10.32
CA VAL A 170 9.12 10.98 9.12
C VAL A 170 8.85 9.52 9.50
N GLU A 171 8.40 8.71 8.57
CA GLU A 171 8.40 7.26 8.73
C GLU A 171 9.80 6.70 8.45
N ALA A 172 10.23 5.74 9.27
CA ALA A 172 11.57 5.15 9.20
C ALA A 172 11.78 4.38 7.88
N GLY A 173 12.92 4.63 7.23
CA GLY A 173 13.33 3.97 5.99
C GLY A 173 12.71 4.52 4.71
N THR A 174 11.79 5.50 4.79
CA THR A 174 11.26 6.22 3.61
C THR A 174 12.33 7.10 2.94
N TYR A 175 12.05 7.61 1.76
CA TYR A 175 12.94 8.56 1.08
C TYR A 175 13.09 9.86 1.88
N GLU A 176 12.04 10.28 2.54
CA GLU A 176 12.06 11.44 3.44
C GLU A 176 13.02 11.25 4.62
N ASP A 177 13.11 10.02 5.15
CA ASP A 177 14.01 9.67 6.25
C ASP A 177 15.47 9.53 5.82
N THR A 178 15.70 8.92 4.66
CA THR A 178 17.06 8.52 4.24
C THR A 178 17.76 9.57 3.39
N ASP A 179 17.01 10.37 2.63
CA ASP A 179 17.56 11.27 1.61
C ASP A 179 17.08 12.73 1.76
N GLU A 180 15.77 12.98 1.74
CA GLU A 180 15.19 14.32 1.64
C GLU A 180 15.49 15.18 2.88
N VAL A 181 15.03 14.78 4.07
CA VAL A 181 15.23 15.58 5.30
C VAL A 181 16.69 15.62 5.71
N PRO A 182 17.50 14.55 5.59
CA PRO A 182 18.95 14.62 5.77
C PRO A 182 19.65 15.62 4.86
N ALA A 183 19.29 15.70 3.57
CA ALA A 183 19.87 16.67 2.63
C ALA A 183 19.55 18.11 3.05
N LYS A 184 18.30 18.40 3.41
CA LYS A 184 17.88 19.70 3.95
C LYS A 184 18.57 20.04 5.27
N SER A 185 18.72 19.06 6.17
CA SER A 185 19.43 19.23 7.44
C SER A 185 20.92 19.54 7.21
N LYS A 186 21.55 18.87 6.25
CA LYS A 186 22.93 19.16 5.84
C LYS A 186 23.08 20.58 5.30
N ALA A 187 22.17 21.04 4.44
CA ALA A 187 22.16 22.39 3.93
C ALA A 187 22.07 23.44 5.07
N CYS A 188 21.31 23.15 6.13
CA CYS A 188 21.29 24.01 7.32
C CYS A 188 22.64 24.09 8.01
N THR A 189 23.30 22.95 8.26
CA THR A 189 24.59 22.92 8.95
C THR A 189 25.70 23.53 8.10
N ASP A 190 25.71 23.33 6.78
CA ASP A 190 26.63 23.95 5.85
C ASP A 190 26.50 25.49 5.86
N ALA A 191 25.29 26.00 6.12
CA ALA A 191 25.02 27.45 6.28
C ALA A 191 25.24 27.97 7.72
N GLY A 192 25.80 27.17 8.61
CA GLY A 192 26.03 27.51 10.02
C GLY A 192 24.76 27.62 10.87
N LYS A 193 23.64 27.06 10.40
CA LYS A 193 22.36 27.02 11.12
C LYS A 193 22.19 25.70 11.89
N PRO A 194 21.27 25.63 12.88
CA PRO A 194 20.97 24.39 13.56
C PRO A 194 20.44 23.31 12.60
N ALA A 195 20.86 22.06 12.79
CA ALA A 195 20.35 20.92 12.04
C ALA A 195 18.84 20.74 12.26
N ILE A 196 18.15 20.16 11.29
CA ILE A 196 16.78 19.68 11.47
C ILE A 196 16.80 18.51 12.48
N GLN A 197 15.87 18.51 13.44
CA GLN A 197 15.70 17.42 14.39
C GLN A 197 14.73 16.39 13.77
N VAL A 198 15.26 15.34 13.16
CA VAL A 198 14.46 14.28 12.54
C VAL A 198 13.93 13.34 13.61
N LEU A 199 12.62 13.20 13.71
CA LEU A 199 11.94 12.23 14.59
C LEU A 199 11.36 11.11 13.72
N LYS A 200 11.95 9.92 13.86
CA LYS A 200 11.57 8.74 13.08
C LYS A 200 10.51 7.93 13.81
N TYR A 201 9.50 7.51 13.08
CA TYR A 201 8.40 6.69 13.57
C TYR A 201 8.33 5.37 12.80
N ASP A 202 7.85 4.30 13.45
CA ASP A 202 7.72 2.98 12.84
C ASP A 202 6.62 2.91 11.77
N GLY A 203 5.71 3.88 11.73
CA GLY A 203 4.64 3.98 10.75
C GLY A 203 4.21 5.43 10.53
N GLN A 204 3.72 5.73 9.34
CA GLN A 204 3.31 7.08 8.94
C GLN A 204 2.13 7.62 9.77
N ASP A 205 1.22 6.77 10.20
CA ASP A 205 0.12 7.14 11.09
C ASP A 205 0.62 7.73 12.42
N GLN A 206 1.74 7.21 12.94
CA GLN A 206 2.38 7.72 14.16
C GLN A 206 3.05 9.08 13.90
N ALA A 207 3.75 9.25 12.76
CA ALA A 207 4.34 10.53 12.35
C ALA A 207 3.25 11.61 12.21
N THR A 208 2.13 11.27 11.56
CA THR A 208 0.97 12.15 11.42
C THR A 208 0.38 12.52 12.79
N ASN A 209 0.22 11.56 13.69
CA ASN A 209 -0.30 11.80 15.04
C ASN A 209 0.63 12.69 15.87
N ALA A 210 1.93 12.53 15.75
CA ALA A 210 2.91 13.39 16.43
C ALA A 210 2.76 14.87 15.99
N LEU A 211 2.52 15.13 14.69
CA LEU A 211 2.21 16.47 14.20
C LEU A 211 0.88 16.99 14.78
N VAL A 212 -0.18 16.20 14.70
CA VAL A 212 -1.52 16.61 15.19
C VAL A 212 -1.52 16.93 16.68
N LEU A 213 -0.68 16.24 17.47
CA LEU A 213 -0.50 16.46 18.90
C LEU A 213 0.48 17.60 19.21
N GLY A 214 1.12 18.24 18.22
CA GLY A 214 2.08 19.30 18.39
C GLY A 214 3.41 18.87 19.01
N GLN A 215 3.77 17.61 18.89
CA GLN A 215 5.05 17.05 19.36
C GLN A 215 6.20 17.39 18.41
N VAL A 216 5.87 17.68 17.15
CA VAL A 216 6.77 18.10 16.07
C VAL A 216 6.23 19.35 15.40
N ASP A 217 7.12 20.08 14.70
CA ASP A 217 6.77 21.31 13.98
C ASP A 217 6.16 21.02 12.59
N ALA A 218 6.64 19.93 11.97
CA ALA A 218 6.19 19.48 10.65
C ALA A 218 6.29 17.96 10.53
N MET A 219 5.62 17.40 9.51
CA MET A 219 5.90 16.06 9.00
C MET A 219 6.23 16.13 7.51
N SER A 220 7.08 15.23 7.04
CA SER A 220 7.37 15.00 5.62
C SER A 220 6.88 13.61 5.24
N ALA A 221 6.13 13.52 4.13
CA ALA A 221 5.68 12.27 3.52
C ALA A 221 5.33 12.52 2.05
N ASP A 222 5.07 11.47 1.30
CA ASP A 222 4.59 11.58 -0.06
C ASP A 222 3.27 12.36 -0.17
N SER A 223 3.10 13.06 -1.28
CA SER A 223 1.98 14.00 -1.45
C SER A 223 0.58 13.37 -1.31
N PRO A 224 0.29 12.15 -1.81
CA PRO A 224 -1.02 11.54 -1.58
C PRO A 224 -1.32 11.30 -0.09
N ILE A 225 -0.31 10.96 0.68
CA ILE A 225 -0.40 10.66 2.11
C ILE A 225 -0.66 11.92 2.90
N THR A 226 0.15 12.96 2.64
CA THR A 226 0.00 14.25 3.31
C THR A 226 -1.34 14.89 2.99
N GLU A 227 -1.80 14.85 1.74
CA GLU A 227 -3.10 15.38 1.34
C GLU A 227 -4.27 14.63 1.99
N TYR A 228 -4.17 13.29 2.04
CA TYR A 228 -5.14 12.47 2.73
C TYR A 228 -5.18 12.78 4.23
N ALA A 229 -4.02 12.85 4.89
CA ALA A 229 -3.92 13.22 6.31
C ALA A 229 -4.60 14.58 6.58
N ILE A 230 -4.31 15.60 5.78
CA ILE A 230 -4.94 16.94 5.89
C ILE A 230 -6.46 16.82 5.76
N SER A 231 -6.97 16.05 4.80
CA SER A 231 -8.40 15.87 4.59
C SER A 231 -9.12 15.20 5.78
N LYS A 232 -8.40 14.33 6.53
CA LYS A 232 -8.96 13.55 7.65
C LYS A 232 -8.83 14.24 9.01
N GLN A 233 -7.95 15.22 9.16
CA GLN A 233 -7.67 15.84 10.46
C GLN A 233 -8.58 17.05 10.80
N GLY A 234 -9.68 17.27 10.05
CA GLY A 234 -10.67 18.29 10.39
C GLY A 234 -10.11 19.72 10.50
N GLY A 235 -9.12 20.05 9.68
CA GLY A 235 -8.48 21.36 9.66
C GLY A 235 -7.43 21.60 10.74
N LYS A 236 -6.98 20.58 11.47
CA LYS A 236 -5.90 20.70 12.47
C LYS A 236 -4.52 20.90 11.86
N ILE A 237 -4.30 20.34 10.68
CA ILE A 237 -3.06 20.45 9.92
C ILE A 237 -3.31 21.05 8.54
N GLN A 238 -2.28 21.55 7.92
CA GLN A 238 -2.29 22.21 6.61
C GLN A 238 -1.04 21.87 5.81
N LYS A 239 -1.07 22.09 4.49
CA LYS A 239 0.12 21.99 3.64
C LYS A 239 1.19 22.99 4.11
N ALA A 240 2.43 22.55 4.12
CA ALA A 240 3.61 23.36 4.31
C ALA A 240 4.43 23.35 3.01
N GLY A 241 4.35 24.41 2.25
CA GLY A 241 4.95 24.49 0.91
C GLY A 241 4.10 23.87 -0.20
N LYS A 242 4.75 23.58 -1.31
CA LYS A 242 4.20 22.89 -2.50
C LYS A 242 4.78 21.49 -2.56
N THR A 243 4.19 20.62 -3.35
CA THR A 243 4.76 19.32 -3.72
C THR A 243 6.05 19.54 -4.53
N PHE A 244 7.10 18.77 -4.22
CA PHE A 244 8.41 18.83 -4.84
C PHE A 244 9.00 17.41 -4.98
N ASP A 245 10.14 17.27 -5.65
CA ASP A 245 10.89 16.01 -5.83
C ASP A 245 10.01 14.84 -6.30
N ILE A 246 9.32 15.05 -7.43
CA ILE A 246 8.45 14.02 -8.02
C ILE A 246 9.32 12.83 -8.47
N ALA A 247 8.99 11.64 -7.99
CA ALA A 247 9.71 10.40 -8.26
C ALA A 247 8.74 9.23 -8.53
N PRO A 248 9.18 8.18 -9.25
CA PRO A 248 8.34 7.02 -9.51
C PRO A 248 8.21 6.12 -8.28
N TYR A 249 7.00 5.64 -8.02
CA TYR A 249 6.77 4.48 -7.17
C TYR A 249 7.00 3.19 -7.95
N GLY A 250 7.54 2.17 -7.30
CA GLY A 250 7.72 0.86 -7.86
C GLY A 250 7.30 -0.29 -6.95
N ILE A 251 6.73 -1.34 -7.55
CA ILE A 251 6.61 -2.63 -6.89
C ILE A 251 8.02 -3.21 -6.82
N ALA A 252 8.49 -3.48 -5.59
CA ALA A 252 9.80 -4.08 -5.37
C ALA A 252 9.76 -5.59 -5.63
N VAL A 253 10.71 -6.09 -6.39
CA VAL A 253 10.88 -7.52 -6.73
C VAL A 253 12.34 -7.88 -6.57
N ASP A 254 12.68 -9.11 -6.18
CA ASP A 254 14.07 -9.52 -6.05
C ASP A 254 14.87 -9.26 -7.33
N LYS A 255 16.12 -8.82 -7.15
CA LYS A 255 16.98 -8.33 -8.26
C LYS A 255 17.16 -9.39 -9.34
N GLY A 256 16.80 -9.05 -10.59
CA GLY A 256 16.91 -9.94 -11.74
C GLY A 256 15.91 -11.09 -11.79
N ALA A 257 14.92 -11.13 -10.88
CA ALA A 257 13.92 -12.19 -10.86
C ALA A 257 13.04 -12.16 -12.12
N PRO A 258 12.71 -13.33 -12.70
CA PRO A 258 11.80 -13.41 -13.84
C PRO A 258 10.42 -12.78 -13.57
N LEU A 259 9.99 -12.76 -12.30
CA LEU A 259 8.72 -12.18 -11.85
C LEU A 259 8.61 -10.69 -12.20
N THR A 260 9.71 -9.94 -12.19
CA THR A 260 9.76 -8.51 -12.54
C THR A 260 9.08 -8.22 -13.88
N LYS A 261 9.45 -8.99 -14.93
CA LYS A 261 8.84 -8.84 -16.26
C LYS A 261 7.39 -9.30 -16.33
N VAL A 262 7.02 -10.30 -15.52
CA VAL A 262 5.62 -10.76 -15.43
C VAL A 262 4.75 -9.66 -14.83
N ILE A 263 5.16 -9.07 -13.71
CA ILE A 263 4.45 -7.96 -13.08
C ILE A 263 4.37 -6.75 -14.03
N GLN A 264 5.47 -6.37 -14.70
CA GLN A 264 5.48 -5.28 -15.67
C GLN A 264 4.43 -5.47 -16.77
N LYS A 265 4.43 -6.63 -17.43
CA LYS A 265 3.49 -6.92 -18.52
C LYS A 265 2.04 -6.96 -18.02
N THR A 266 1.83 -7.48 -16.82
CA THR A 266 0.50 -7.55 -16.20
C THR A 266 -0.02 -6.16 -15.87
N LEU A 267 0.80 -5.31 -15.27
CA LEU A 267 0.45 -3.91 -15.00
C LEU A 267 0.17 -3.14 -16.30
N GLN A 268 1.01 -3.31 -17.33
CA GLN A 268 0.76 -2.67 -18.62
C GLN A 268 -0.59 -3.11 -19.22
N SER A 269 -0.93 -4.39 -19.14
CA SER A 269 -2.25 -4.88 -19.57
C SER A 269 -3.41 -4.27 -18.78
N LEU A 270 -3.23 -3.98 -17.48
CA LEU A 270 -4.24 -3.26 -16.68
C LEU A 270 -4.33 -1.77 -17.02
N VAL A 271 -3.24 -1.16 -17.47
CA VAL A 271 -3.23 0.20 -18.02
C VAL A 271 -4.00 0.22 -19.34
N ASP A 272 -3.69 -0.71 -20.24
CA ASP A 272 -4.23 -0.78 -21.60
C ASP A 272 -5.75 -1.07 -21.61
N ASP A 273 -6.25 -1.89 -20.66
CA ASP A 273 -7.67 -2.21 -20.54
C ASP A 273 -8.47 -1.22 -19.67
N GLY A 274 -7.80 -0.21 -19.10
CA GLY A 274 -8.42 0.87 -18.32
C GLY A 274 -8.70 0.52 -16.85
N THR A 275 -8.42 -0.70 -16.40
CA THR A 275 -8.61 -1.13 -15.00
C THR A 275 -7.77 -0.28 -14.06
N TYR A 276 -6.49 -0.06 -14.40
CA TYR A 276 -5.56 0.78 -13.65
C TYR A 276 -6.12 2.18 -13.42
N THR A 277 -6.55 2.86 -14.48
CA THR A 277 -7.14 4.21 -14.41
C THR A 277 -8.42 4.23 -13.57
N THR A 278 -9.24 3.16 -13.65
CA THR A 278 -10.46 3.02 -12.85
C THR A 278 -10.15 2.93 -11.35
N ILE A 279 -9.10 2.17 -10.99
CA ILE A 279 -8.63 2.07 -9.60
C ILE A 279 -8.18 3.45 -9.10
N LEU A 280 -7.28 4.14 -9.81
CA LEU A 280 -6.76 5.44 -9.39
C LEU A 280 -7.87 6.48 -9.22
N LYS A 281 -8.80 6.57 -10.18
CA LYS A 281 -9.94 7.50 -10.12
C LYS A 281 -10.87 7.23 -8.94
N LYS A 282 -11.14 5.96 -8.63
CA LYS A 282 -11.95 5.59 -7.45
C LYS A 282 -11.38 6.16 -6.16
N TRP A 283 -10.06 6.24 -6.06
CA TRP A 283 -9.36 6.72 -4.89
C TRP A 283 -8.98 8.21 -4.97
N GLY A 284 -9.21 8.88 -6.13
CA GLY A 284 -8.90 10.29 -6.35
C GLY A 284 -7.40 10.58 -6.38
N VAL A 285 -6.62 9.62 -6.91
CA VAL A 285 -5.15 9.70 -7.02
C VAL A 285 -4.67 9.58 -8.48
N ASP A 286 -5.53 9.88 -9.44
CA ASP A 286 -5.21 9.67 -10.86
C ASP A 286 -4.21 10.67 -11.45
N ASP A 287 -3.92 11.77 -10.76
CA ASP A 287 -2.94 12.77 -11.20
C ASP A 287 -1.51 12.21 -11.31
N GLY A 288 -1.12 11.23 -10.48
CA GLY A 288 0.19 10.58 -10.53
C GLY A 288 0.25 9.35 -11.45
N GLY A 289 -0.85 9.04 -12.14
CA GLY A 289 -0.94 7.86 -13.00
C GLY A 289 0.00 7.90 -14.21
N VAL A 290 0.51 6.72 -14.60
CA VAL A 290 1.42 6.55 -15.75
C VAL A 290 0.73 5.81 -16.89
N LYS A 291 1.24 5.99 -18.10
CA LYS A 291 0.75 5.30 -19.32
C LYS A 291 1.63 4.11 -19.71
N THR A 292 2.88 4.14 -19.31
CA THR A 292 3.87 3.10 -19.64
C THR A 292 4.47 2.58 -18.32
N ILE A 293 4.49 1.27 -18.17
CA ILE A 293 5.06 0.61 -17.01
C ILE A 293 6.54 0.32 -17.29
N GLU A 294 7.42 1.00 -16.55
CA GLU A 294 8.86 0.85 -16.67
C GLU A 294 9.44 -0.06 -15.58
N ILE A 295 10.69 -0.45 -15.77
CA ILE A 295 11.50 -1.13 -14.74
C ILE A 295 12.68 -0.25 -14.46
N ASN A 296 12.96 0.02 -13.17
CA ASN A 296 14.12 0.76 -12.69
C ASN A 296 14.24 2.13 -13.38
N ALA A 297 13.25 2.99 -13.19
CA ALA A 297 13.19 4.30 -13.84
C ALA A 297 14.20 5.29 -13.29
N ALA A 298 14.60 5.17 -11.99
CA ALA A 298 15.56 6.08 -11.37
C ALA A 298 16.94 6.01 -12.03
N SER A 299 17.47 4.81 -12.32
CA SER A 299 18.77 4.66 -12.99
C SER A 299 18.74 5.12 -14.44
N LYS A 300 17.62 5.00 -15.13
CA LYS A 300 17.45 5.48 -16.52
C LYS A 300 17.41 7.01 -16.61
N ALA A 301 16.83 7.68 -15.63
CA ALA A 301 16.79 9.13 -15.58
C ALA A 301 18.17 9.75 -15.27
N SER A 302 19.07 8.96 -14.69
CA SER A 302 20.44 9.37 -14.30
C SER A 302 21.48 9.07 -15.38
N SER A 303 21.13 8.35 -16.45
CA SER A 303 21.98 7.99 -17.61
C SER A 303 21.77 8.96 -18.77
#